data_d61e2ba422b623e0c34f77251b3cf2f1
#
_entry.id   d61e2ba422b623e0c34f77251b3cf2f1
#
_cell.length_a   1.000
_cell.length_b   1.000
_cell.length_c   1.000
_cell.angle_alpha   90.00
_cell.angle_beta   90.00
_cell.angle_gamma   90.00
#
_symmetry.space_group_name_H-M   'P 1'
#
loop_
_entity.id
_entity.type
_entity.pdbx_description
1 polymer ?
#
loop_
_entity_poly.entity_id
_entity_poly.type
_entity_poly.pdbx_seq_one_letter_code
_entity_poly.pdbx_strand_id
1 'polypeptide(L)'
;MVILITEFMDEQAVARLRQQFQVIHKPDAFAQPEQLVDELANADALIVRNQTKVTESLLHLAPRLKLVGRLGVGLDNINLDACKARGIKVIPATGANAHSVAEYVVVSAVALLRRLPAAMQGMQVKGWCRAESSDGREAPGRRLGIVGLGDIGCRVARLAQGLGFECIGHDPFLKQAPANIELLSFEDLVQTADVISIHVPYLASTASMFNAKVIASMKPGSILINTSRGGIVDEQALLNALKSGQLGGAAIDVFETEPLPAPTELAGLANVIVSPHISGVTQDSNQRVSGLIAERVANELHQLSKG
;
A
#
# COMPACT_ATOMS: atom_id res chain seq x y z
N MET A 1 -20.25 -22.55 -13.11
CA MET A 1 -19.92 -21.13 -13.06
C MET A 1 -18.53 -20.89 -13.60
N VAL A 2 -18.30 -19.75 -14.25
CA VAL A 2 -17.04 -19.39 -14.91
C VAL A 2 -16.36 -18.28 -14.13
N ILE A 3 -15.08 -18.45 -13.81
CA ILE A 3 -14.22 -17.44 -13.17
C ILE A 3 -13.21 -16.98 -14.19
N LEU A 4 -13.16 -15.67 -14.46
CA LEU A 4 -12.13 -15.03 -15.27
C LEU A 4 -11.11 -14.36 -14.35
N ILE A 5 -9.83 -14.64 -14.55
CA ILE A 5 -8.71 -14.03 -13.84
C ILE A 5 -7.85 -13.29 -14.86
N THR A 6 -7.72 -11.97 -14.74
CA THR A 6 -7.10 -11.11 -15.75
C THR A 6 -5.68 -10.65 -15.40
N GLU A 7 -5.21 -10.98 -14.21
CA GLU A 7 -3.89 -10.60 -13.72
C GLU A 7 -3.25 -11.76 -12.96
N PHE A 8 -1.99 -11.56 -12.55
CA PHE A 8 -1.25 -12.56 -11.77
C PHE A 8 -2.01 -12.99 -10.52
N MET A 9 -2.17 -14.28 -10.35
CA MET A 9 -2.64 -14.97 -9.15
C MET A 9 -1.77 -16.21 -8.90
N ASP A 10 -1.51 -16.53 -7.63
CA ASP A 10 -0.72 -17.71 -7.26
C ASP A 10 -1.33 -18.98 -7.84
N GLU A 11 -0.48 -19.83 -8.46
CA GLU A 11 -0.93 -21.01 -9.19
C GLU A 11 -1.61 -22.06 -8.30
N GLN A 12 -1.23 -22.16 -7.02
CA GLN A 12 -1.90 -23.09 -6.09
C GLN A 12 -3.34 -22.62 -5.81
N ALA A 13 -3.53 -21.32 -5.71
CA ALA A 13 -4.87 -20.76 -5.54
C ALA A 13 -5.73 -20.93 -6.79
N VAL A 14 -5.15 -20.74 -7.98
CA VAL A 14 -5.82 -21.01 -9.28
C VAL A 14 -6.19 -22.50 -9.39
N ALA A 15 -5.27 -23.39 -9.03
CA ALA A 15 -5.53 -24.85 -9.05
C ALA A 15 -6.70 -25.25 -8.12
N ARG A 16 -6.80 -24.65 -6.93
CA ARG A 16 -7.94 -24.86 -6.01
C ARG A 16 -9.26 -24.43 -6.62
N LEU A 17 -9.30 -23.29 -7.32
CA LEU A 17 -10.50 -22.83 -8.02
C LEU A 17 -10.87 -23.77 -9.18
N ARG A 18 -9.90 -24.27 -9.95
CA ARG A 18 -10.11 -25.21 -11.07
C ARG A 18 -10.72 -26.55 -10.64
N GLN A 19 -10.53 -26.96 -9.39
CA GLN A 19 -11.18 -28.16 -8.84
C GLN A 19 -12.71 -28.05 -8.72
N GLN A 20 -13.24 -26.82 -8.69
CA GLN A 20 -14.64 -26.54 -8.37
C GLN A 20 -15.37 -25.76 -9.47
N PHE A 21 -14.63 -25.01 -10.29
CA PHE A 21 -15.17 -24.08 -11.29
C PHE A 21 -14.40 -24.17 -12.60
N GLN A 22 -15.03 -23.72 -13.68
CA GLN A 22 -14.34 -23.42 -14.92
C GLN A 22 -13.53 -22.11 -14.70
N VAL A 23 -12.20 -22.16 -14.81
CA VAL A 23 -11.31 -21.01 -14.59
C VAL A 23 -10.56 -20.67 -15.85
N ILE A 24 -10.73 -19.44 -16.32
CA ILE A 24 -9.97 -18.82 -17.41
C ILE A 24 -8.95 -17.90 -16.76
N HIS A 25 -7.65 -18.22 -16.86
CA HIS A 25 -6.57 -17.42 -16.29
C HIS A 25 -5.72 -16.84 -17.41
N LYS A 26 -5.78 -15.52 -17.57
CA LYS A 26 -5.04 -14.74 -18.58
C LYS A 26 -4.28 -13.61 -17.86
N PRO A 27 -3.09 -13.88 -17.28
CA PRO A 27 -2.40 -12.97 -16.36
C PRO A 27 -1.99 -11.62 -16.96
N ASP A 28 -1.91 -11.52 -18.29
CA ASP A 28 -1.52 -10.28 -19.00
C ASP A 28 -2.68 -9.62 -19.76
N ALA A 29 -3.91 -10.09 -19.55
CA ALA A 29 -5.07 -9.63 -20.31
C ALA A 29 -5.55 -8.22 -19.94
N PHE A 30 -5.07 -7.67 -18.82
CA PHE A 30 -5.31 -6.27 -18.44
C PHE A 30 -4.81 -5.25 -19.48
N ALA A 31 -3.80 -5.61 -20.29
CA ALA A 31 -3.22 -4.76 -21.33
C ALA A 31 -4.13 -4.63 -22.57
N GLN A 32 -5.05 -5.59 -22.78
CA GLN A 32 -5.90 -5.66 -23.96
C GLN A 32 -7.32 -6.16 -23.59
N PRO A 33 -8.08 -5.38 -22.81
CA PRO A 33 -9.41 -5.80 -22.32
C PRO A 33 -10.42 -6.06 -23.45
N GLU A 34 -10.21 -5.46 -24.61
CA GLU A 34 -11.04 -5.71 -25.81
C GLU A 34 -10.93 -7.14 -26.35
N GLN A 35 -9.89 -7.86 -26.01
CA GLN A 35 -9.70 -9.29 -26.37
C GLN A 35 -10.41 -10.24 -25.38
N LEU A 36 -11.07 -9.71 -24.36
CA LEU A 36 -11.75 -10.47 -23.32
C LEU A 36 -13.28 -10.43 -23.46
N VAL A 37 -13.82 -9.93 -24.56
CA VAL A 37 -15.27 -9.74 -24.72
C VAL A 37 -16.04 -11.05 -24.54
N ASP A 38 -15.58 -12.13 -25.16
CA ASP A 38 -16.24 -13.44 -25.07
C ASP A 38 -16.13 -14.05 -23.67
N GLU A 39 -14.97 -13.92 -23.02
CA GLU A 39 -14.74 -14.40 -21.66
C GLU A 39 -15.54 -13.59 -20.64
N LEU A 40 -15.58 -12.26 -20.78
CA LEU A 40 -16.37 -11.37 -19.92
C LEU A 40 -17.86 -11.66 -20.06
N ALA A 41 -18.37 -11.88 -21.29
CA ALA A 41 -19.77 -12.19 -21.53
C ALA A 41 -20.25 -13.46 -20.80
N ASN A 42 -19.32 -14.40 -20.56
CA ASN A 42 -19.61 -15.69 -19.93
C ASN A 42 -19.19 -15.76 -18.45
N ALA A 43 -18.48 -14.76 -17.92
CA ALA A 43 -17.97 -14.79 -16.57
C ALA A 43 -19.06 -14.57 -15.51
N ASP A 44 -19.13 -15.45 -14.52
CA ASP A 44 -19.92 -15.28 -13.30
C ASP A 44 -19.13 -14.55 -12.21
N ALA A 45 -17.79 -14.70 -12.19
CA ALA A 45 -16.89 -13.96 -11.33
C ALA A 45 -15.66 -13.44 -12.10
N LEU A 46 -15.17 -12.25 -11.72
CA LEU A 46 -13.97 -11.64 -12.25
C LEU A 46 -12.97 -11.45 -11.09
N ILE A 47 -11.74 -11.94 -11.25
CA ILE A 47 -10.67 -11.72 -10.29
C ILE A 47 -9.64 -10.78 -10.91
N VAL A 48 -9.39 -9.65 -10.25
CA VAL A 48 -8.49 -8.59 -10.71
C VAL A 48 -7.45 -8.25 -9.65
N ARG A 49 -6.38 -7.57 -10.03
CA ARG A 49 -5.40 -7.02 -9.09
C ARG A 49 -5.45 -5.49 -9.08
N ASN A 50 -4.54 -4.79 -9.72
CA ASN A 50 -4.49 -3.33 -9.72
C ASN A 50 -4.50 -2.70 -11.12
N GLN A 51 -4.21 -3.45 -12.15
CA GLN A 51 -4.12 -2.93 -13.52
C GLN A 51 -5.44 -2.99 -14.26
N THR A 52 -6.19 -4.08 -14.13
CA THR A 52 -7.53 -4.18 -14.72
C THR A 52 -8.47 -3.16 -14.07
N LYS A 53 -8.95 -2.22 -14.89
CA LYS A 53 -9.93 -1.21 -14.44
C LYS A 53 -11.34 -1.75 -14.60
N VAL A 54 -12.01 -2.02 -13.49
CA VAL A 54 -13.43 -2.46 -13.48
C VAL A 54 -14.32 -1.23 -13.61
N THR A 55 -14.44 -0.76 -14.83
CA THR A 55 -15.24 0.41 -15.21
C THR A 55 -16.67 0.01 -15.58
N GLU A 56 -17.56 0.98 -15.71
CA GLU A 56 -18.92 0.75 -16.18
C GLU A 56 -18.93 0.10 -17.58
N SER A 57 -18.04 0.52 -18.48
CA SER A 57 -17.89 -0.07 -19.82
C SER A 57 -17.46 -1.54 -19.76
N LEU A 58 -16.51 -1.91 -18.91
CA LEU A 58 -16.15 -3.31 -18.71
C LEU A 58 -17.31 -4.12 -18.16
N LEU A 59 -18.04 -3.56 -17.19
CA LEU A 59 -19.21 -4.22 -16.61
C LEU A 59 -20.33 -4.45 -17.64
N HIS A 60 -20.49 -3.58 -18.64
CA HIS A 60 -21.45 -3.80 -19.73
C HIS A 60 -21.08 -5.02 -20.60
N LEU A 61 -19.81 -5.34 -20.75
CA LEU A 61 -19.35 -6.53 -21.46
C LEU A 61 -19.53 -7.83 -20.64
N ALA A 62 -19.85 -7.72 -19.35
CA ALA A 62 -19.99 -8.85 -18.44
C ALA A 62 -21.42 -8.95 -17.86
N PRO A 63 -22.45 -9.27 -18.67
CA PRO A 63 -23.85 -9.26 -18.23
C PRO A 63 -24.18 -10.29 -17.15
N ARG A 64 -23.40 -11.37 -17.05
CA ARG A 64 -23.59 -12.46 -16.08
C ARG A 64 -22.81 -12.26 -14.78
N LEU A 65 -21.97 -11.22 -14.72
CA LEU A 65 -21.05 -11.01 -13.58
C LEU A 65 -21.82 -10.75 -12.28
N LYS A 66 -21.53 -11.53 -11.26
CA LYS A 66 -22.12 -11.45 -9.91
C LYS A 66 -21.12 -11.04 -8.86
N LEU A 67 -19.83 -11.22 -9.15
CA LEU A 67 -18.77 -11.11 -8.15
C LEU A 67 -17.48 -10.57 -8.75
N VAL A 68 -16.82 -9.63 -8.06
CA VAL A 68 -15.46 -9.19 -8.33
C VAL A 68 -14.58 -9.49 -7.13
N GLY A 69 -13.59 -10.37 -7.30
CA GLY A 69 -12.52 -10.61 -6.33
C GLY A 69 -11.33 -9.70 -6.60
N ARG A 70 -10.84 -8.98 -5.60
CA ARG A 70 -9.68 -8.10 -5.74
C ARG A 70 -8.47 -8.66 -4.99
N LEU A 71 -7.39 -8.98 -5.72
CA LEU A 71 -6.11 -9.49 -5.21
C LEU A 71 -5.31 -8.36 -4.54
N GLY A 72 -5.86 -7.81 -3.46
CA GLY A 72 -5.29 -6.73 -2.67
C GLY A 72 -6.37 -5.97 -1.88
N VAL A 73 -5.99 -4.89 -1.21
CA VAL A 73 -6.85 -4.18 -0.25
C VAL A 73 -7.53 -2.95 -0.87
N GLY A 74 -6.78 -2.14 -1.62
CA GLY A 74 -7.32 -0.94 -2.27
C GLY A 74 -8.30 -1.28 -3.39
N LEU A 75 -9.31 -0.44 -3.57
CA LEU A 75 -10.39 -0.63 -4.55
C LEU A 75 -10.41 0.47 -5.61
N ASP A 76 -9.32 1.22 -5.74
CA ASP A 76 -9.19 2.40 -6.59
C ASP A 76 -9.39 2.10 -8.09
N ASN A 77 -9.18 0.86 -8.50
CA ASN A 77 -9.39 0.40 -9.87
C ASN A 77 -10.78 -0.18 -10.12
N ILE A 78 -11.70 -0.12 -9.16
CA ILE A 78 -13.06 -0.70 -9.25
C ILE A 78 -14.10 0.40 -9.05
N ASN A 79 -15.00 0.57 -10.01
CA ASN A 79 -16.16 1.44 -9.88
C ASN A 79 -17.20 0.77 -8.97
N LEU A 80 -17.14 1.09 -7.68
CA LEU A 80 -18.00 0.48 -6.65
C LEU A 80 -19.47 0.83 -6.84
N ASP A 81 -19.79 2.05 -7.30
CA ASP A 81 -21.15 2.49 -7.52
C ASP A 81 -21.79 1.73 -8.69
N ALA A 82 -21.05 1.56 -9.79
CA ALA A 82 -21.51 0.75 -10.92
C ALA A 82 -21.67 -0.73 -10.53
N CYS A 83 -20.77 -1.29 -9.74
CA CYS A 83 -20.93 -2.65 -9.21
C CYS A 83 -22.18 -2.77 -8.36
N LYS A 84 -22.40 -1.84 -7.43
CA LYS A 84 -23.56 -1.80 -6.53
C LYS A 84 -24.87 -1.67 -7.32
N ALA A 85 -24.94 -0.78 -8.31
CA ALA A 85 -26.13 -0.57 -9.15
C ALA A 85 -26.54 -1.85 -9.90
N ARG A 86 -25.58 -2.75 -10.18
CA ARG A 86 -25.80 -4.04 -10.86
C ARG A 86 -25.90 -5.24 -9.90
N GLY A 87 -25.88 -5.02 -8.59
CA GLY A 87 -25.90 -6.09 -7.60
C GLY A 87 -24.63 -6.95 -7.59
N ILE A 88 -23.50 -6.45 -8.11
CA ILE A 88 -22.22 -7.15 -8.16
C ILE A 88 -21.50 -6.94 -6.82
N LYS A 89 -21.19 -8.04 -6.14
CA LYS A 89 -20.44 -8.03 -4.88
C LYS A 89 -18.95 -7.87 -5.15
N VAL A 90 -18.28 -6.98 -4.41
CA VAL A 90 -16.84 -6.78 -4.49
C VAL A 90 -16.17 -7.32 -3.21
N ILE A 91 -15.16 -8.19 -3.37
CA ILE A 91 -14.45 -8.85 -2.26
C ILE A 91 -12.96 -8.47 -2.31
N PRO A 92 -12.48 -7.57 -1.45
CA PRO A 92 -11.06 -7.29 -1.29
C PRO A 92 -10.35 -8.34 -0.42
N ALA A 93 -9.01 -8.44 -0.58
CA ALA A 93 -8.16 -9.26 0.27
C ALA A 93 -7.74 -8.50 1.56
N THR A 94 -8.71 -7.95 2.28
CA THR A 94 -8.46 -7.15 3.49
C THR A 94 -7.60 -7.91 4.50
N GLY A 95 -6.52 -7.27 4.95
CA GLY A 95 -5.59 -7.78 5.96
C GLY A 95 -4.51 -8.74 5.46
N ALA A 96 -4.64 -9.30 4.25
CA ALA A 96 -3.75 -10.36 3.77
C ALA A 96 -2.29 -9.91 3.51
N ASN A 97 -2.06 -8.63 3.19
CA ASN A 97 -0.75 -8.05 2.95
C ASN A 97 -0.26 -7.12 4.08
N ALA A 98 -1.06 -6.93 5.14
CA ALA A 98 -0.78 -5.94 6.18
C ALA A 98 0.55 -6.19 6.90
N HIS A 99 0.96 -7.45 7.05
CA HIS A 99 2.24 -7.81 7.66
C HIS A 99 3.42 -7.35 6.78
N SER A 100 3.37 -7.61 5.48
CA SER A 100 4.42 -7.19 4.54
C SER A 100 4.59 -5.67 4.50
N VAL A 101 3.48 -4.91 4.50
CA VAL A 101 3.54 -3.45 4.58
C VAL A 101 4.18 -3.00 5.89
N ALA A 102 3.80 -3.61 7.03
CA ALA A 102 4.37 -3.25 8.33
C ALA A 102 5.87 -3.53 8.42
N GLU A 103 6.35 -4.65 7.88
CA GLU A 103 7.77 -4.95 7.77
C GLU A 103 8.51 -3.90 6.92
N TYR A 104 7.98 -3.58 5.73
CA TYR A 104 8.57 -2.58 4.84
C TYR A 104 8.73 -1.23 5.56
N VAL A 105 7.68 -0.78 6.27
CA VAL A 105 7.70 0.49 7.01
C VAL A 105 8.79 0.49 8.09
N VAL A 106 8.84 -0.54 8.92
CA VAL A 106 9.78 -0.60 10.05
C VAL A 106 11.22 -0.72 9.57
N VAL A 107 11.48 -1.53 8.55
CA VAL A 107 12.80 -1.65 7.91
C VAL A 107 13.23 -0.32 7.30
N SER A 108 12.34 0.37 6.58
CA SER A 108 12.61 1.68 5.98
C SER A 108 12.91 2.73 7.04
N ALA A 109 12.16 2.76 8.16
CA ALA A 109 12.37 3.66 9.28
C ALA A 109 13.79 3.50 9.85
N VAL A 110 14.19 2.26 10.15
CA VAL A 110 15.53 1.97 10.70
C VAL A 110 16.61 2.25 9.66
N ALA A 111 16.45 1.86 8.41
CA ALA A 111 17.42 2.11 7.35
C ALA A 111 17.69 3.61 7.15
N LEU A 112 16.64 4.44 7.21
CA LEU A 112 16.76 5.90 7.08
C LEU A 112 17.37 6.54 8.34
N LEU A 113 16.98 6.11 9.54
CA LEU A 113 17.61 6.55 10.79
C LEU A 113 19.13 6.25 10.77
N ARG A 114 19.50 5.07 10.30
CA ARG A 114 20.91 4.64 10.17
C ARG A 114 21.62 5.22 8.95
N ARG A 115 20.90 6.00 8.11
CA ARG A 115 21.40 6.58 6.85
C ARG A 115 21.99 5.55 5.89
N LEU A 116 21.46 4.31 5.91
CA LEU A 116 21.98 3.22 5.08
C LEU A 116 21.92 3.53 3.57
N PRO A 117 20.86 4.14 3.00
CA PRO A 117 20.83 4.46 1.56
C PRO A 117 21.98 5.41 1.17
N ALA A 118 22.23 6.45 1.98
CA ALA A 118 23.34 7.39 1.75
C ALA A 118 24.71 6.72 1.86
N ALA A 119 24.89 5.85 2.86
CA ALA A 119 26.13 5.10 3.03
C ALA A 119 26.38 4.14 1.85
N MET A 120 25.35 3.45 1.38
CA MET A 120 25.44 2.55 0.21
C MET A 120 25.83 3.32 -1.05
N GLN A 121 25.19 4.46 -1.30
CA GLN A 121 25.53 5.33 -2.43
C GLN A 121 26.97 5.88 -2.30
N GLY A 122 27.37 6.31 -1.08
CA GLY A 122 28.72 6.77 -0.79
C GLY A 122 29.77 5.72 -1.12
N MET A 123 29.54 4.47 -0.70
CA MET A 123 30.43 3.33 -1.01
C MET A 123 30.56 3.07 -2.52
N GLN A 124 29.48 3.23 -3.27
CA GLN A 124 29.49 3.03 -4.73
C GLN A 124 30.28 4.14 -5.46
N VAL A 125 30.16 5.39 -5.00
CA VAL A 125 30.73 6.56 -5.70
C VAL A 125 32.15 6.89 -5.22
N LYS A 126 32.39 6.82 -3.90
CA LYS A 126 33.64 7.28 -3.26
C LYS A 126 34.51 6.15 -2.70
N GLY A 127 33.97 4.93 -2.61
CA GLY A 127 34.59 3.84 -1.88
C GLY A 127 34.40 3.98 -0.37
N TRP A 128 35.45 3.76 0.42
CA TRP A 128 35.39 3.77 1.88
C TRP A 128 34.99 5.13 2.46
N CYS A 129 33.74 5.28 2.93
CA CYS A 129 33.13 6.53 3.40
C CYS A 129 32.67 6.47 4.88
N ARG A 130 33.46 5.79 5.76
CA ARG A 130 33.07 5.58 7.17
C ARG A 130 32.81 6.88 7.93
N ALA A 131 33.64 7.89 7.75
CA ALA A 131 33.55 9.15 8.49
C ALA A 131 32.23 9.88 8.18
N GLU A 132 31.87 9.95 6.90
CA GLU A 132 30.64 10.61 6.41
C GLU A 132 29.37 9.82 6.71
N SER A 133 29.50 8.53 7.08
CA SER A 133 28.39 7.62 7.34
C SER A 133 28.19 7.31 8.84
N SER A 134 28.89 8.04 9.74
CA SER A 134 28.90 7.73 11.17
C SER A 134 27.87 8.50 12.01
N ASP A 135 27.01 9.32 11.40
CA ASP A 135 26.01 10.17 12.05
C ASP A 135 24.59 9.55 12.08
N GLY A 136 24.50 8.25 11.84
CA GLY A 136 23.23 7.50 11.96
C GLY A 136 22.69 7.48 13.40
N ARG A 137 21.37 7.39 13.51
CA ARG A 137 20.64 7.36 14.80
C ARG A 137 20.08 5.96 15.06
N GLU A 138 19.79 5.64 16.32
CA GLU A 138 19.17 4.39 16.75
C GLU A 138 17.67 4.57 17.00
N ALA A 139 16.92 3.47 17.00
CA ALA A 139 15.47 3.45 17.23
C ALA A 139 15.07 3.71 18.70
N PRO A 140 15.78 3.16 19.74
CA PRO A 140 15.39 3.35 21.11
C PRO A 140 15.28 4.83 21.51
N GLY A 141 14.15 5.18 22.16
CA GLY A 141 13.84 6.55 22.58
C GLY A 141 13.42 7.48 21.43
N ARG A 142 13.23 6.98 20.21
CA ARG A 142 12.66 7.75 19.08
C ARG A 142 11.17 7.55 18.99
N ARG A 143 10.45 8.63 18.71
CA ARG A 143 8.99 8.60 18.49
C ARG A 143 8.67 8.23 17.07
N LEU A 144 7.93 7.09 16.90
CA LEU A 144 7.31 6.73 15.64
C LEU A 144 5.84 7.17 15.67
N GLY A 145 5.52 8.20 14.90
CA GLY A 145 4.16 8.70 14.67
C GLY A 145 3.44 7.87 13.61
N ILE A 146 2.29 7.31 13.96
CA ILE A 146 1.48 6.47 13.09
C ILE A 146 0.18 7.19 12.79
N VAL A 147 -0.02 7.60 11.54
CA VAL A 147 -1.23 8.27 11.07
C VAL A 147 -2.16 7.23 10.45
N GLY A 148 -3.23 6.89 11.19
CA GLY A 148 -4.13 5.78 10.89
C GLY A 148 -3.75 4.50 11.66
N LEU A 149 -4.58 4.13 12.63
CA LEU A 149 -4.37 2.97 13.53
C LEU A 149 -5.27 1.79 13.16
N GLY A 150 -5.45 1.55 11.85
CA GLY A 150 -6.07 0.34 11.32
C GLY A 150 -5.17 -0.90 11.46
N ASP A 151 -5.47 -1.97 10.73
CA ASP A 151 -4.71 -3.24 10.80
C ASP A 151 -3.21 -3.05 10.51
N ILE A 152 -2.85 -2.26 9.49
CA ILE A 152 -1.45 -1.99 9.14
C ILE A 152 -0.78 -1.15 10.24
N GLY A 153 -1.37 -0.02 10.64
CA GLY A 153 -0.79 0.88 11.65
C GLY A 153 -0.55 0.19 12.98
N CYS A 154 -1.48 -0.65 13.44
CA CYS A 154 -1.31 -1.45 14.66
C CYS A 154 -0.17 -2.49 14.54
N ARG A 155 0.03 -3.09 13.36
CA ARG A 155 1.14 -4.02 13.12
C ARG A 155 2.47 -3.29 13.09
N VAL A 156 2.53 -2.11 12.46
CA VAL A 156 3.71 -1.22 12.47
C VAL A 156 4.10 -0.89 13.90
N ALA A 157 3.14 -0.44 14.73
CA ALA A 157 3.41 -0.14 16.14
C ALA A 157 4.02 -1.33 16.88
N ARG A 158 3.40 -2.52 16.74
CA ARG A 158 3.89 -3.73 17.41
C ARG A 158 5.31 -4.10 17.01
N LEU A 159 5.65 -4.02 15.71
CA LEU A 159 6.99 -4.33 15.22
C LEU A 159 8.01 -3.27 15.66
N ALA A 160 7.64 -1.99 15.60
CA ALA A 160 8.49 -0.87 15.98
C ALA A 160 8.80 -0.86 17.48
N GLN A 161 7.84 -1.17 18.33
CA GLN A 161 8.04 -1.32 19.78
C GLN A 161 9.09 -2.39 20.10
N GLY A 162 9.12 -3.50 19.33
CA GLY A 162 10.14 -4.54 19.46
C GLY A 162 11.57 -4.05 19.19
N LEU A 163 11.72 -2.92 18.48
CA LEU A 163 13.01 -2.26 18.20
C LEU A 163 13.28 -1.08 19.17
N GLY A 164 12.39 -0.83 20.12
CA GLY A 164 12.55 0.23 21.11
C GLY A 164 12.00 1.60 20.71
N PHE A 165 11.22 1.72 19.64
CA PHE A 165 10.49 2.95 19.34
C PHE A 165 9.39 3.24 20.38
N GLU A 166 9.21 4.52 20.72
CA GLU A 166 8.02 5.03 21.38
C GLU A 166 6.96 5.29 20.32
N CYS A 167 5.87 4.50 20.33
CA CYS A 167 4.82 4.65 19.34
C CYS A 167 3.77 5.67 19.81
N ILE A 168 3.55 6.70 19.00
CA ILE A 168 2.46 7.66 19.11
C ILE A 168 1.56 7.54 17.89
N GLY A 169 0.28 7.82 18.03
CA GLY A 169 -0.67 7.61 16.93
C GLY A 169 -1.72 8.71 16.83
N HIS A 170 -2.21 8.90 15.61
CA HIS A 170 -3.38 9.72 15.33
C HIS A 170 -4.39 8.92 14.50
N ASP A 171 -5.61 8.83 15.00
CA ASP A 171 -6.76 8.29 14.28
C ASP A 171 -8.03 8.97 14.80
N PRO A 172 -8.74 9.76 13.97
CA PRO A 172 -9.89 10.54 14.43
C PRO A 172 -11.12 9.68 14.79
N PHE A 173 -11.11 8.40 14.42
CA PHE A 173 -12.21 7.47 14.68
C PHE A 173 -12.02 6.64 15.95
N LEU A 174 -10.83 6.66 16.54
CA LEU A 174 -10.53 5.90 17.75
C LEU A 174 -10.75 6.75 19.00
N LYS A 175 -11.54 6.21 19.95
CA LYS A 175 -11.74 6.83 21.28
C LYS A 175 -10.70 6.34 22.31
N GLN A 176 -10.10 5.19 22.07
CA GLN A 176 -9.09 4.60 22.95
C GLN A 176 -7.92 4.09 22.12
N ALA A 177 -6.74 4.33 22.62
CA ALA A 177 -5.53 3.82 22.00
C ALA A 177 -5.48 2.29 22.01
N PRO A 178 -4.98 1.65 20.96
CA PRO A 178 -4.44 0.31 21.05
C PRO A 178 -3.31 0.23 22.11
N ALA A 179 -3.07 -0.96 22.66
CA ALA A 179 -2.10 -1.14 23.73
C ALA A 179 -0.71 -0.55 23.37
N ASN A 180 -0.14 0.20 24.31
CA ASN A 180 1.18 0.82 24.22
C ASN A 180 1.35 1.85 23.08
N ILE A 181 0.27 2.53 22.70
CA ILE A 181 0.29 3.67 21.77
C ILE A 181 -0.32 4.87 22.48
N GLU A 182 0.36 6.00 22.52
CA GLU A 182 -0.19 7.28 22.96
C GLU A 182 -0.96 7.94 21.82
N LEU A 183 -2.26 8.24 22.02
CA LEU A 183 -3.04 8.99 21.03
C LEU A 183 -2.78 10.49 21.19
N LEU A 184 -2.46 11.13 20.06
CA LEU A 184 -2.20 12.55 19.97
C LEU A 184 -3.13 13.23 18.93
N SER A 185 -3.22 14.55 18.99
CA SER A 185 -3.72 15.33 17.87
C SER A 185 -2.81 15.13 16.66
N PHE A 186 -3.32 15.41 15.45
CA PHE A 186 -2.49 15.32 14.24
C PHE A 186 -1.31 16.29 14.32
N GLU A 187 -1.58 17.51 14.79
CA GLU A 187 -0.59 18.57 14.95
C GLU A 187 0.52 18.19 15.92
N ASP A 188 0.17 17.66 17.10
CA ASP A 188 1.16 17.25 18.12
C ASP A 188 2.01 16.06 17.62
N LEU A 189 1.38 15.10 16.93
CA LEU A 189 2.12 13.98 16.34
C LEU A 189 3.14 14.49 15.32
N VAL A 190 2.71 15.35 14.40
CA VAL A 190 3.57 15.90 13.34
C VAL A 190 4.77 16.64 13.90
N GLN A 191 4.57 17.45 14.94
CA GLN A 191 5.62 18.27 15.56
C GLN A 191 6.59 17.49 16.42
N THR A 192 6.21 16.31 16.93
CA THR A 192 7.00 15.60 17.94
C THR A 192 7.62 14.28 17.45
N ALA A 193 7.12 13.72 16.36
CA ALA A 193 7.62 12.45 15.83
C ALA A 193 8.99 12.57 15.17
N ASP A 194 9.90 11.61 15.43
CA ASP A 194 11.16 11.45 14.71
C ASP A 194 10.97 10.75 13.36
N VAL A 195 9.97 9.87 13.28
CA VAL A 195 9.55 9.16 12.06
C VAL A 195 8.02 9.22 12.00
N ILE A 196 7.46 9.54 10.84
CA ILE A 196 6.02 9.49 10.62
C ILE A 196 5.72 8.45 9.54
N SER A 197 4.76 7.57 9.80
CA SER A 197 4.26 6.60 8.84
C SER A 197 2.76 6.76 8.61
N ILE A 198 2.36 6.76 7.33
CA ILE A 198 1.00 7.08 6.89
C ILE A 198 0.26 5.78 6.53
N HIS A 199 -0.92 5.57 7.13
CA HIS A 199 -1.77 4.38 6.96
C HIS A 199 -3.25 4.74 6.83
N VAL A 200 -3.55 5.86 6.20
CA VAL A 200 -4.93 6.30 5.93
C VAL A 200 -5.30 6.07 4.46
N PRO A 201 -6.58 5.87 4.12
CA PRO A 201 -7.03 5.83 2.73
C PRO A 201 -6.95 7.22 2.09
N TYR A 202 -6.88 7.27 0.76
CA TYR A 202 -7.04 8.52 0.02
C TYR A 202 -8.53 8.90 -0.04
N LEU A 203 -8.87 10.02 0.57
CA LEU A 203 -10.21 10.61 0.64
C LEU A 203 -10.08 12.12 0.45
N ALA A 204 -11.19 12.80 0.23
CA ALA A 204 -11.19 14.27 0.17
C ALA A 204 -10.59 14.92 1.44
N SER A 205 -10.77 14.29 2.61
CA SER A 205 -10.22 14.74 3.90
C SER A 205 -8.74 14.43 4.11
N THR A 206 -8.16 13.51 3.35
CA THR A 206 -6.74 13.09 3.44
C THR A 206 -5.94 13.49 2.22
N ALA A 207 -6.57 14.04 1.19
CA ALA A 207 -5.88 14.61 0.02
C ALA A 207 -4.97 15.76 0.47
N SER A 208 -3.70 15.69 0.05
CA SER A 208 -2.65 16.65 0.43
C SER A 208 -2.57 16.91 1.95
N MET A 209 -2.87 15.86 2.75
CA MET A 209 -2.81 15.95 4.22
C MET A 209 -1.40 16.36 4.69
N PHE A 210 -0.37 15.88 4.01
CA PHE A 210 1.02 16.32 4.18
C PHE A 210 1.41 17.32 3.10
N ASN A 211 0.80 18.51 3.15
CA ASN A 211 1.16 19.64 2.31
C ASN A 211 2.42 20.39 2.82
N ALA A 212 2.86 21.41 2.08
CA ALA A 212 4.06 22.19 2.41
C ALA A 212 4.05 22.74 3.86
N LYS A 213 2.88 23.21 4.36
CA LYS A 213 2.75 23.75 5.72
C LYS A 213 2.95 22.66 6.77
N VAL A 214 2.33 21.51 6.59
CA VAL A 214 2.44 20.38 7.51
C VAL A 214 3.87 19.82 7.50
N ILE A 215 4.48 19.64 6.32
CA ILE A 215 5.87 19.20 6.19
C ILE A 215 6.84 20.18 6.86
N ALA A 216 6.62 21.48 6.73
CA ALA A 216 7.45 22.49 7.38
C ALA A 216 7.31 22.49 8.91
N SER A 217 6.18 22.03 9.46
CA SER A 217 5.96 21.90 10.92
C SER A 217 6.46 20.60 11.51
N MET A 218 6.92 19.65 10.68
CA MET A 218 7.54 18.41 11.16
C MET A 218 8.86 18.71 11.89
N LYS A 219 9.21 17.84 12.82
CA LYS A 219 10.49 17.94 13.54
C LYS A 219 11.67 17.99 12.56
N PRO A 220 12.57 18.99 12.65
CA PRO A 220 13.73 19.07 11.76
C PRO A 220 14.55 17.78 11.74
N GLY A 221 14.86 17.28 10.56
CA GLY A 221 15.58 16.03 10.37
C GLY A 221 14.73 14.77 10.64
N SER A 222 13.41 14.88 10.76
CA SER A 222 12.50 13.74 10.84
C SER A 222 12.37 13.01 9.49
N ILE A 223 11.74 11.84 9.55
CA ILE A 223 11.58 10.94 8.39
C ILE A 223 10.07 10.79 8.09
N LEU A 224 9.70 10.83 6.80
CA LEU A 224 8.35 10.58 6.35
C LEU A 224 8.27 9.30 5.53
N ILE A 225 7.31 8.41 5.86
CA ILE A 225 7.08 7.14 5.17
C ILE A 225 5.66 7.10 4.63
N ASN A 226 5.49 6.96 3.32
CA ASN A 226 4.18 6.78 2.67
C ASN A 226 4.13 5.47 1.89
N THR A 227 3.36 4.53 2.41
CA THR A 227 3.01 3.23 1.80
C THR A 227 1.51 3.10 1.58
N SER A 228 0.77 4.21 1.67
CA SER A 228 -0.70 4.22 1.58
C SER A 228 -1.17 4.53 0.17
N ARG A 229 -1.23 5.82 -0.17
CA ARG A 229 -1.62 6.31 -1.52
C ARG A 229 -0.83 7.56 -1.86
N GLY A 230 -0.54 7.73 -3.15
CA GLY A 230 -0.12 9.00 -3.70
C GLY A 230 -1.18 10.09 -3.49
N GLY A 231 -0.78 11.36 -3.57
CA GLY A 231 -1.67 12.49 -3.34
C GLY A 231 -2.05 12.76 -1.86
N ILE A 232 -1.69 11.87 -0.90
CA ILE A 232 -1.76 12.17 0.53
C ILE A 232 -0.60 13.10 0.93
N VAL A 233 0.54 12.92 0.29
CA VAL A 233 1.73 13.77 0.44
C VAL A 233 1.89 14.60 -0.81
N ASP A 234 2.07 15.90 -0.67
CA ASP A 234 2.48 16.81 -1.76
C ASP A 234 3.93 16.47 -2.15
N GLU A 235 4.10 15.82 -3.31
CA GLU A 235 5.42 15.33 -3.78
C GLU A 235 6.42 16.46 -4.00
N GLN A 236 5.96 17.65 -4.46
CA GLN A 236 6.86 18.79 -4.67
C GLN A 236 7.30 19.40 -3.34
N ALA A 237 6.39 19.51 -2.36
CA ALA A 237 6.73 19.98 -1.02
C ALA A 237 7.70 19.02 -0.31
N LEU A 238 7.47 17.71 -0.46
CA LEU A 238 8.37 16.67 0.03
C LEU A 238 9.78 16.79 -0.56
N LEU A 239 9.89 16.93 -1.88
CA LEU A 239 11.16 17.10 -2.60
C LEU A 239 11.93 18.32 -2.09
N ASN A 240 11.24 19.44 -1.92
CA ASN A 240 11.83 20.69 -1.42
C ASN A 240 12.33 20.54 0.03
N ALA A 241 11.56 19.87 0.88
CA ALA A 241 11.93 19.63 2.29
C ALA A 241 13.13 18.67 2.42
N LEU A 242 13.24 17.69 1.56
CA LEU A 242 14.39 16.77 1.51
C LEU A 242 15.65 17.48 1.01
N LYS A 243 15.55 18.31 -0.05
CA LYS A 243 16.67 19.07 -0.60
C LYS A 243 17.18 20.15 0.38
N SER A 244 16.29 20.76 1.16
CA SER A 244 16.65 21.76 2.17
C SER A 244 17.21 21.17 3.48
N GLY A 245 17.04 19.86 3.72
CA GLY A 245 17.38 19.21 4.96
C GLY A 245 16.35 19.39 6.08
N GLN A 246 15.18 19.98 5.83
CA GLN A 246 14.07 20.03 6.76
C GLN A 246 13.64 18.61 7.14
N LEU A 247 13.55 17.71 6.15
CA LEU A 247 13.41 16.28 6.38
C LEU A 247 14.76 15.56 6.25
N GLY A 248 15.03 14.68 7.21
CA GLY A 248 16.22 13.85 7.22
C GLY A 248 16.18 12.69 6.23
N GLY A 249 14.97 12.30 5.78
CA GLY A 249 14.77 11.26 4.80
C GLY A 249 13.31 10.96 4.52
N ALA A 250 13.06 10.16 3.48
CA ALA A 250 11.72 9.66 3.18
C ALA A 250 11.75 8.22 2.59
N ALA A 251 10.67 7.46 2.81
CA ALA A 251 10.39 6.23 2.09
C ALA A 251 9.05 6.37 1.38
N ILE A 252 9.07 6.31 0.04
CA ILE A 252 7.91 6.54 -0.81
C ILE A 252 7.71 5.33 -1.71
N ASP A 253 6.61 4.62 -1.47
CA ASP A 253 6.22 3.43 -2.24
C ASP A 253 5.05 3.71 -3.19
N VAL A 254 4.40 4.87 -3.05
CA VAL A 254 3.20 5.25 -3.79
C VAL A 254 3.30 6.68 -4.31
N PHE A 255 2.71 6.95 -5.48
CA PHE A 255 2.84 8.21 -6.20
C PHE A 255 1.49 8.73 -6.69
N GLU A 256 1.38 10.04 -6.94
CA GLU A 256 0.17 10.66 -7.50
C GLU A 256 -0.22 10.07 -8.85
N THR A 257 0.78 9.72 -9.66
CA THR A 257 0.58 9.02 -10.94
C THR A 257 1.30 7.70 -10.94
N GLU A 258 0.57 6.60 -11.07
CA GLU A 258 1.09 5.24 -11.16
C GLU A 258 0.56 4.52 -12.41
N PRO A 259 1.42 3.87 -13.23
CA PRO A 259 2.89 3.85 -13.15
C PRO A 259 3.51 5.24 -13.41
N LEU A 260 4.69 5.48 -12.80
CA LEU A 260 5.44 6.72 -13.04
C LEU A 260 5.79 6.85 -14.54
N PRO A 261 5.49 7.99 -15.18
CA PRO A 261 5.76 8.19 -16.61
C PRO A 261 7.25 8.41 -16.91
N ALA A 262 8.04 8.77 -15.90
CA ALA A 262 9.48 9.01 -15.99
C ALA A 262 10.13 8.78 -14.62
N PRO A 263 11.46 8.65 -14.53
CA PRO A 263 12.14 8.60 -13.24
C PRO A 263 11.82 9.84 -12.39
N THR A 264 11.47 9.62 -11.13
CA THR A 264 11.22 10.70 -10.16
C THR A 264 12.52 11.30 -9.66
N GLU A 265 12.53 12.61 -9.41
CA GLU A 265 13.68 13.29 -8.79
C GLU A 265 13.97 12.76 -7.38
N LEU A 266 12.96 12.22 -6.70
CA LEU A 266 13.13 11.60 -5.38
C LEU A 266 14.12 10.43 -5.42
N ALA A 267 14.13 9.65 -6.50
CA ALA A 267 15.04 8.50 -6.65
C ALA A 267 16.52 8.89 -6.73
N GLY A 268 16.84 10.15 -7.05
CA GLY A 268 18.20 10.67 -7.08
C GLY A 268 18.76 11.10 -5.72
N LEU A 269 17.92 11.17 -4.69
CA LEU A 269 18.32 11.66 -3.37
C LEU A 269 18.89 10.53 -2.51
N ALA A 270 20.06 10.76 -1.90
CA ALA A 270 20.76 9.78 -1.07
C ALA A 270 20.03 9.41 0.24
N ASN A 271 19.11 10.26 0.69
CA ASN A 271 18.32 10.08 1.91
C ASN A 271 16.88 9.61 1.62
N VAL A 272 16.63 9.01 0.46
CA VAL A 272 15.30 8.55 0.07
C VAL A 272 15.33 7.07 -0.33
N ILE A 273 14.31 6.34 0.10
CA ILE A 273 13.96 5.01 -0.39
C ILE A 273 12.74 5.17 -1.28
N VAL A 274 12.87 4.77 -2.55
CA VAL A 274 11.77 4.80 -3.53
C VAL A 274 11.51 3.38 -4.00
N SER A 275 10.25 2.99 -4.07
CA SER A 275 9.85 1.68 -4.60
C SER A 275 8.53 1.73 -5.38
N PRO A 276 8.31 0.81 -6.33
CA PRO A 276 7.20 0.88 -7.27
C PRO A 276 5.93 0.18 -6.75
N HIS A 277 5.36 0.67 -5.63
CA HIS A 277 4.14 0.17 -4.98
C HIS A 277 4.22 -1.32 -4.61
N ILE A 278 5.31 -1.69 -3.93
CA ILE A 278 5.63 -3.08 -3.56
C ILE A 278 5.65 -3.36 -2.06
N SER A 279 5.39 -2.38 -1.21
CA SER A 279 5.40 -2.59 0.26
C SER A 279 4.52 -3.75 0.72
N GLY A 280 3.39 -3.96 0.03
CA GLY A 280 2.49 -5.09 0.27
C GLY A 280 2.73 -6.30 -0.62
N VAL A 281 3.79 -6.32 -1.46
CA VAL A 281 4.01 -7.33 -2.51
C VAL A 281 5.25 -8.16 -2.20
N THR A 282 5.05 -9.34 -1.62
CA THR A 282 6.07 -10.36 -1.39
C THR A 282 5.57 -11.70 -1.93
N GLN A 283 6.43 -12.70 -2.06
CA GLN A 283 5.99 -14.06 -2.41
C GLN A 283 4.95 -14.56 -1.40
N ASP A 284 5.21 -14.40 -0.10
CA ASP A 284 4.32 -14.84 0.97
C ASP A 284 2.98 -14.08 0.96
N SER A 285 3.01 -12.76 0.74
CA SER A 285 1.76 -11.99 0.66
C SER A 285 0.95 -12.35 -0.58
N ASN A 286 1.59 -12.61 -1.72
CA ASN A 286 0.91 -13.06 -2.95
C ASN A 286 0.18 -14.38 -2.73
N GLN A 287 0.81 -15.34 -2.05
CA GLN A 287 0.18 -16.62 -1.69
C GLN A 287 -1.01 -16.41 -0.75
N ARG A 288 -0.84 -15.61 0.31
CA ARG A 288 -1.93 -15.30 1.27
C ARG A 288 -3.09 -14.58 0.60
N VAL A 289 -2.81 -13.55 -0.19
CA VAL A 289 -3.81 -12.76 -0.93
C VAL A 289 -4.57 -13.64 -1.91
N SER A 290 -3.86 -14.43 -2.71
CA SER A 290 -4.45 -15.33 -3.71
C SER A 290 -5.28 -16.42 -3.05
N GLY A 291 -4.76 -17.05 -1.99
CA GLY A 291 -5.48 -18.07 -1.23
C GLY A 291 -6.77 -17.55 -0.59
N LEU A 292 -6.71 -16.36 0.04
CA LEU A 292 -7.87 -15.72 0.67
C LEU A 292 -8.95 -15.36 -0.37
N ILE A 293 -8.57 -14.80 -1.52
CA ILE A 293 -9.53 -14.45 -2.57
C ILE A 293 -10.12 -15.71 -3.21
N ALA A 294 -9.31 -16.74 -3.47
CA ALA A 294 -9.82 -18.01 -3.98
C ALA A 294 -10.88 -18.60 -3.06
N GLU A 295 -10.61 -18.65 -1.75
CA GLU A 295 -11.56 -19.16 -0.76
C GLU A 295 -12.86 -18.32 -0.70
N ARG A 296 -12.73 -17.01 -0.60
CA ARG A 296 -13.91 -16.11 -0.50
C ARG A 296 -14.76 -16.12 -1.75
N VAL A 297 -14.13 -16.11 -2.94
CA VAL A 297 -14.84 -16.18 -4.22
C VAL A 297 -15.54 -17.51 -4.37
N ALA A 298 -14.88 -18.64 -4.05
CA ALA A 298 -15.49 -19.97 -4.09
C ALA A 298 -16.72 -20.06 -3.17
N ASN A 299 -16.58 -19.63 -1.92
CA ASN A 299 -17.66 -19.65 -0.94
C ASN A 299 -18.87 -18.84 -1.41
N GLU A 300 -18.66 -17.64 -1.96
CA GLU A 300 -19.72 -16.79 -2.47
C GLU A 300 -20.43 -17.41 -3.68
N LEU A 301 -19.65 -17.94 -4.64
CA LEU A 301 -20.24 -18.62 -5.81
C LEU A 301 -21.07 -19.84 -5.42
N HIS A 302 -20.63 -20.61 -4.40
CA HIS A 302 -21.43 -21.72 -3.88
C HIS A 302 -22.74 -21.27 -3.22
N GLN A 303 -22.74 -20.14 -2.54
CA GLN A 303 -23.99 -19.56 -1.99
C GLN A 303 -24.94 -19.14 -3.10
N LEU A 304 -24.43 -18.46 -4.14
CA LEU A 304 -25.21 -18.03 -5.29
C LEU A 304 -25.76 -19.19 -6.15
N SER A 305 -25.18 -20.39 -6.04
CA SER A 305 -25.67 -21.58 -6.76
C SER A 305 -26.82 -22.32 -6.04
N LYS A 306 -27.05 -22.00 -4.76
CA LYS A 306 -28.07 -22.65 -3.92
C LYS A 306 -29.37 -21.84 -3.80
N GLY A 307 -29.36 -20.60 -4.19
CA GLY A 307 -30.50 -19.68 -4.22
C GLY A 307 -30.96 -19.44 -5.62
#